data_19e49e46f3a8b2b6ff1ce511546e7ff9
#
_entry.id   19e49e46f3a8b2b6ff1ce511546e7ff9
#
_cell.length_a   1.000
_cell.length_b   1.000
_cell.length_c   1.000
_cell.angle_alpha   90.00
_cell.angle_beta   90.00
_cell.angle_gamma   90.00
#
_symmetry.space_group_name_H-M   'P 1'
#
loop_
_entity.id
_entity.type
_entity.pdbx_description
1 polymer ?
#
loop_
_entity_poly.entity_id
_entity_poly.type
_entity_poly.pdbx_seq_one_letter_code
_entity_poly.pdbx_strand_id
1 'polypeptide(L)'
;MRLRLYHHPDGARVAYRELGAGPPLALLHSGLLSHKEWEPAVAPLAERFRVVLPDLPLHGDSEDHPRHPYTLDWFAEVLGGFSREVLGARPMLAGHDAGAEVLLHAVRTGSVRPSRLVLMSNRMHARAERARLRALWRESARAGAVPGLDRLLTHLAPVLFSPARGMRLSARANPEAADLVRHAFADVPGNANLARSWSKCARAWPRGQQAHLLDLYPRLQMPVLLLWADRDPMYPLRIAEEALALLPDGQLRVLESAGFLLAYDDPVGLARELVAFCG
;
A
#
# COMPACT_ATOMS: atom_id res chain seq x y z
N MET A 1 4.58 15.87 -11.69
CA MET A 1 4.93 14.49 -12.14
C MET A 1 4.08 14.11 -13.36
N ARG A 2 4.68 13.42 -14.36
CA ARG A 2 3.95 12.99 -15.58
C ARG A 2 3.27 11.64 -15.34
N LEU A 3 1.98 11.52 -15.68
CA LEU A 3 1.23 10.26 -15.69
C LEU A 3 1.73 9.37 -16.83
N ARG A 4 1.97 8.10 -16.52
CA ARG A 4 2.29 7.02 -17.46
C ARG A 4 1.42 5.80 -17.17
N LEU A 5 1.32 4.89 -18.13
CA LEU A 5 0.56 3.65 -18.01
C LEU A 5 1.47 2.46 -18.33
N TYR A 6 1.39 1.44 -17.48
CA TYR A 6 1.89 0.10 -17.77
C TYR A 6 0.70 -0.80 -18.12
N HIS A 7 0.86 -1.61 -19.16
CA HIS A 7 -0.16 -2.54 -19.64
C HIS A 7 0.29 -3.97 -19.35
N HIS A 8 -0.41 -4.62 -18.43
CA HIS A 8 -0.15 -6.03 -18.12
C HIS A 8 -0.78 -6.94 -19.19
N PRO A 9 -0.18 -8.12 -19.51
CA PRO A 9 -0.70 -9.03 -20.56
C PRO A 9 -2.13 -9.53 -20.35
N ASP A 10 -2.66 -9.54 -19.12
CA ASP A 10 -4.04 -9.91 -18.84
C ASP A 10 -5.05 -8.76 -19.06
N GLY A 11 -4.57 -7.60 -19.51
CA GLY A 11 -5.34 -6.41 -19.78
C GLY A 11 -5.39 -5.41 -18.62
N ALA A 12 -4.81 -5.70 -17.46
CA ALA A 12 -4.75 -4.74 -16.36
C ALA A 12 -3.86 -3.54 -16.73
N ARG A 13 -4.28 -2.33 -16.35
CA ARG A 13 -3.54 -1.10 -16.56
C ARG A 13 -3.17 -0.48 -15.23
N VAL A 14 -1.87 -0.28 -15.03
CA VAL A 14 -1.31 0.37 -13.84
C VAL A 14 -0.87 1.77 -14.22
N ALA A 15 -1.52 2.76 -13.65
CA ALA A 15 -1.08 4.14 -13.75
C ALA A 15 0.10 4.37 -12.79
N TYR A 16 1.08 5.14 -13.22
CA TYR A 16 2.20 5.50 -12.36
C TYR A 16 2.75 6.88 -12.70
N ARG A 17 3.43 7.44 -11.74
CA ARG A 17 4.16 8.70 -11.89
C ARG A 17 5.61 8.53 -11.53
N GLU A 18 6.47 9.34 -12.13
CA GLU A 18 7.89 9.31 -11.81
C GLU A 18 8.46 10.72 -11.70
N LEU A 19 9.49 10.85 -10.86
CA LEU A 19 10.26 12.07 -10.66
C LEU A 19 11.69 11.73 -10.30
N GLY A 20 12.64 12.59 -10.71
CA GLY A 20 14.06 12.42 -10.43
C GLY A 20 14.74 11.50 -11.42
N ALA A 21 16.04 11.28 -11.17
CA ALA A 21 16.93 10.42 -11.94
C ALA A 21 17.80 9.60 -10.99
N GLY A 22 18.35 8.47 -11.46
CA GLY A 22 19.17 7.60 -10.63
C GLY A 22 18.55 6.21 -10.45
N PRO A 23 18.97 5.45 -9.42
CA PRO A 23 18.44 4.12 -9.17
C PRO A 23 16.93 4.14 -8.91
N PRO A 24 16.15 3.18 -9.44
CA PRO A 24 14.71 3.16 -9.27
C PRO A 24 14.30 2.80 -7.84
N LEU A 25 13.49 3.65 -7.23
CA LEU A 25 12.81 3.43 -5.96
C LEU A 25 11.31 3.52 -6.19
N ALA A 26 10.59 2.41 -6.05
CA ALA A 26 9.14 2.40 -6.15
C ALA A 26 8.50 2.44 -4.76
N LEU A 27 7.49 3.30 -4.58
CA LEU A 27 6.72 3.43 -3.35
C LEU A 27 5.27 2.98 -3.61
N LEU A 28 4.88 1.85 -3.02
CA LEU A 28 3.53 1.30 -3.11
C LEU A 28 2.68 1.82 -1.95
N HIS A 29 1.59 2.46 -2.28
CA HIS A 29 0.67 3.09 -1.33
C HIS A 29 -0.16 2.10 -0.51
N SER A 30 -0.76 2.59 0.56
CA SER A 30 -1.69 1.83 1.42
C SER A 30 -3.03 1.56 0.72
N GLY A 31 -3.76 0.61 1.25
CA GLY A 31 -5.11 0.30 0.76
C GLY A 31 -6.03 1.51 0.79
N LEU A 32 -6.88 1.63 -0.23
CA LEU A 32 -7.85 2.73 -0.43
C LEU A 32 -7.24 4.10 -0.78
N LEU A 33 -5.91 4.26 -0.79
CA LEU A 33 -5.22 5.49 -1.19
C LEU A 33 -4.65 5.38 -2.61
N SER A 34 -3.69 6.23 -2.95
CA SER A 34 -3.06 6.29 -4.27
C SER A 34 -1.64 6.84 -4.15
N HIS A 35 -0.95 7.03 -5.29
CA HIS A 35 0.34 7.72 -5.37
C HIS A 35 0.41 9.02 -4.56
N LYS A 36 -0.72 9.71 -4.36
CA LYS A 36 -0.82 10.95 -3.59
C LYS A 36 -0.39 10.80 -2.12
N GLU A 37 -0.42 9.58 -1.58
CA GLU A 37 0.10 9.30 -0.24
C GLU A 37 1.55 9.75 -0.07
N TRP A 38 2.34 9.72 -1.14
CA TRP A 38 3.77 9.98 -1.12
C TRP A 38 4.15 11.41 -1.50
N GLU A 39 3.21 12.20 -2.07
CA GLU A 39 3.50 13.53 -2.61
C GLU A 39 4.33 14.43 -1.69
N PRO A 40 4.09 14.50 -0.36
CA PRO A 40 4.90 15.34 0.52
C PRO A 40 6.37 14.95 0.62
N ALA A 41 6.71 13.67 0.39
CA ALA A 41 8.07 13.14 0.54
C ALA A 41 8.82 12.97 -0.80
N VAL A 42 8.16 13.17 -1.94
CA VAL A 42 8.75 12.85 -3.27
C VAL A 42 9.94 13.76 -3.62
N ALA A 43 9.83 15.07 -3.36
CA ALA A 43 10.85 16.02 -3.79
C ALA A 43 12.26 15.71 -3.25
N PRO A 44 12.46 15.53 -1.93
CA PRO A 44 13.77 15.17 -1.41
C PRO A 44 14.27 13.78 -1.85
N LEU A 45 13.36 12.82 -2.09
CA LEU A 45 13.75 11.50 -2.63
C LEU A 45 14.22 11.59 -4.08
N ALA A 46 13.60 12.44 -4.88
CA ALA A 46 13.90 12.61 -6.30
C ALA A 46 15.28 13.25 -6.56
N GLU A 47 15.92 13.83 -5.55
CA GLU A 47 17.30 14.28 -5.62
C GLU A 47 18.31 13.14 -5.75
N ARG A 48 17.96 11.95 -5.29
CA ARG A 48 18.82 10.76 -5.25
C ARG A 48 18.34 9.60 -6.10
N PHE A 49 17.03 9.48 -6.29
CA PHE A 49 16.39 8.33 -6.92
C PHE A 49 15.51 8.74 -8.09
N ARG A 50 15.33 7.83 -9.02
CA ARG A 50 14.14 7.84 -9.87
C ARG A 50 12.99 7.26 -9.05
N VAL A 51 12.23 8.14 -8.40
CA VAL A 51 11.07 7.77 -7.59
C VAL A 51 9.92 7.40 -8.52
N VAL A 52 9.35 6.21 -8.33
CA VAL A 52 8.23 5.69 -9.12
C VAL A 52 7.06 5.38 -8.19
N LEU A 53 5.92 5.98 -8.48
CA LEU A 53 4.71 5.92 -7.65
C LEU A 53 3.59 5.24 -8.45
N PRO A 54 3.49 3.90 -8.43
CA PRO A 54 2.36 3.22 -9.04
C PRO A 54 1.10 3.38 -8.20
N ASP A 55 -0.03 3.57 -8.86
CA ASP A 55 -1.33 3.28 -8.29
C ASP A 55 -1.58 1.78 -8.43
N LEU A 56 -1.77 1.06 -7.33
CA LEU A 56 -2.14 -0.35 -7.38
C LEU A 56 -3.45 -0.51 -8.17
N PRO A 57 -3.67 -1.62 -8.90
CA PRO A 57 -4.95 -1.87 -9.55
C PRO A 57 -6.12 -1.60 -8.61
N LEU A 58 -7.20 -1.01 -9.10
CA LEU A 58 -8.37 -0.60 -8.33
C LEU A 58 -8.19 0.71 -7.54
N HIS A 59 -7.01 1.34 -7.58
CA HIS A 59 -6.72 2.57 -6.83
C HIS A 59 -6.31 3.70 -7.78
N GLY A 60 -6.52 4.94 -7.35
CA GLY A 60 -6.08 6.14 -8.05
C GLY A 60 -6.50 6.16 -9.51
N ASP A 61 -5.53 6.38 -10.42
CA ASP A 61 -5.76 6.41 -11.87
C ASP A 61 -5.59 5.04 -12.55
N SER A 62 -5.38 3.97 -11.78
CA SER A 62 -5.31 2.61 -12.29
C SER A 62 -6.68 2.02 -12.55
N GLU A 63 -6.72 0.98 -13.39
CA GLU A 63 -7.96 0.36 -13.83
C GLU A 63 -8.73 -0.34 -12.70
N ASP A 64 -10.06 -0.26 -12.74
CA ASP A 64 -11.02 -0.86 -11.81
C ASP A 64 -11.89 -1.97 -12.46
N HIS A 65 -11.36 -2.71 -13.42
CA HIS A 65 -12.15 -3.64 -14.25
C HIS A 65 -12.67 -4.86 -13.44
N PRO A 66 -14.01 -5.10 -13.35
CA PRO A 66 -14.59 -6.17 -12.51
C PRO A 66 -14.22 -7.60 -12.89
N ARG A 67 -13.62 -7.82 -14.06
CA ARG A 67 -13.15 -9.16 -14.50
C ARG A 67 -11.91 -9.62 -13.77
N HIS A 68 -11.06 -8.71 -13.29
CA HIS A 68 -9.85 -9.08 -12.58
C HIS A 68 -10.15 -9.81 -11.26
N PRO A 69 -9.29 -10.77 -10.86
CA PRO A 69 -9.54 -11.59 -9.68
C PRO A 69 -9.31 -10.85 -8.35
N TYR A 70 -8.44 -9.83 -8.32
CA TYR A 70 -8.08 -9.05 -7.13
C TYR A 70 -7.58 -9.89 -5.95
N THR A 71 -6.95 -11.04 -6.22
CA THR A 71 -6.24 -11.84 -5.22
C THR A 71 -4.83 -11.32 -5.01
N LEU A 72 -4.19 -11.61 -3.88
CA LEU A 72 -2.80 -11.25 -3.66
C LEU A 72 -1.85 -11.86 -4.71
N ASP A 73 -2.12 -13.09 -5.18
CA ASP A 73 -1.35 -13.71 -6.27
C ASP A 73 -1.41 -12.86 -7.53
N TRP A 74 -2.60 -12.41 -7.90
CA TRP A 74 -2.79 -11.57 -9.07
C TRP A 74 -2.10 -10.19 -8.91
N PHE A 75 -2.24 -9.53 -7.75
CA PHE A 75 -1.51 -8.30 -7.49
C PHE A 75 0.01 -8.49 -7.59
N ALA A 76 0.53 -9.62 -7.08
CA ALA A 76 1.94 -9.95 -7.17
C ALA A 76 2.40 -10.19 -8.62
N GLU A 77 1.59 -10.82 -9.46
CA GLU A 77 1.86 -11.02 -10.89
C GLU A 77 1.91 -9.68 -11.64
N VAL A 78 0.91 -8.81 -11.44
CA VAL A 78 0.86 -7.48 -12.04
C VAL A 78 2.06 -6.65 -11.61
N LEU A 79 2.39 -6.65 -10.30
CA LEU A 79 3.58 -5.97 -9.79
C LEU A 79 4.87 -6.54 -10.38
N GLY A 80 4.95 -7.85 -10.55
CA GLY A 80 6.09 -8.53 -11.17
C GLY A 80 6.31 -8.08 -12.61
N GLY A 81 5.25 -7.99 -13.41
CA GLY A 81 5.28 -7.46 -14.75
C GLY A 81 5.70 -5.99 -14.79
N PHE A 82 5.06 -5.16 -13.98
CA PHE A 82 5.40 -3.76 -13.81
C PHE A 82 6.87 -3.56 -13.41
N SER A 83 7.34 -4.32 -12.43
CA SER A 83 8.73 -4.22 -11.97
C SER A 83 9.73 -4.52 -13.08
N ARG A 84 9.52 -5.58 -13.84
CA ARG A 84 10.43 -5.94 -14.95
C ARG A 84 10.49 -4.89 -16.05
N GLU A 85 9.34 -4.34 -16.43
CA GLU A 85 9.25 -3.41 -17.56
C GLU A 85 9.64 -1.98 -17.17
N VAL A 86 9.20 -1.51 -16.00
CA VAL A 86 9.34 -0.10 -15.59
C VAL A 86 10.55 0.12 -14.69
N LEU A 87 10.82 -0.81 -13.75
CA LEU A 87 11.83 -0.61 -12.71
C LEU A 87 13.14 -1.32 -13.01
N GLY A 88 13.09 -2.40 -13.80
CA GLY A 88 14.26 -3.24 -14.09
C GLY A 88 14.39 -4.45 -13.16
N ALA A 89 15.54 -5.14 -13.24
CA ALA A 89 15.70 -6.47 -12.67
C ALA A 89 15.76 -6.52 -11.13
N ARG A 90 16.34 -5.51 -10.50
CA ARG A 90 16.55 -5.47 -9.03
C ARG A 90 16.31 -4.08 -8.46
N PRO A 91 15.06 -3.58 -8.51
CA PRO A 91 14.73 -2.26 -7.98
C PRO A 91 14.78 -2.23 -6.45
N MET A 92 14.79 -1.04 -5.87
CA MET A 92 14.43 -0.82 -4.48
C MET A 92 12.91 -0.67 -4.38
N LEU A 93 12.30 -1.45 -3.49
CA LEU A 93 10.85 -1.47 -3.33
C LEU A 93 10.47 -1.10 -1.90
N ALA A 94 9.58 -0.14 -1.77
CA ALA A 94 9.00 0.28 -0.51
C ALA A 94 7.48 0.17 -0.58
N GLY A 95 6.84 -0.32 0.47
CA GLY A 95 5.39 -0.44 0.53
C GLY A 95 4.84 -0.14 1.91
N HIS A 96 3.66 0.44 1.94
CA HIS A 96 2.92 0.76 3.14
C HIS A 96 1.61 -0.03 3.16
N ASP A 97 1.20 -0.54 4.33
CA ASP A 97 -0.06 -1.25 4.55
C ASP A 97 -0.31 -2.33 3.46
N ALA A 98 -1.34 -2.18 2.63
CA ALA A 98 -1.65 -3.11 1.54
C ALA A 98 -0.52 -3.21 0.51
N GLY A 99 0.17 -2.11 0.20
CA GLY A 99 1.35 -2.11 -0.67
C GLY A 99 2.47 -2.98 -0.11
N ALA A 100 2.69 -2.96 1.20
CA ALA A 100 3.67 -3.84 1.86
C ALA A 100 3.22 -5.31 1.85
N GLU A 101 1.92 -5.60 2.01
CA GLU A 101 1.38 -6.96 1.90
C GLU A 101 1.55 -7.52 0.48
N VAL A 102 1.29 -6.72 -0.55
CA VAL A 102 1.53 -7.09 -1.96
C VAL A 102 3.02 -7.35 -2.20
N LEU A 103 3.92 -6.50 -1.68
CA LEU A 103 5.36 -6.69 -1.80
C LEU A 103 5.85 -7.98 -1.15
N LEU A 104 5.47 -8.24 0.10
CA LEU A 104 5.84 -9.48 0.80
C LEU A 104 5.36 -10.71 0.02
N HIS A 105 4.14 -10.66 -0.50
CA HIS A 105 3.59 -11.74 -1.30
C HIS A 105 4.34 -11.92 -2.63
N ALA A 106 4.67 -10.83 -3.33
CA ALA A 106 5.41 -10.84 -4.59
C ALA A 106 6.86 -11.34 -4.41
N VAL A 107 7.51 -11.01 -3.28
CA VAL A 107 8.82 -11.57 -2.92
C VAL A 107 8.69 -13.07 -2.62
N ARG A 108 7.68 -13.48 -1.86
CA ARG A 108 7.43 -14.89 -1.52
C ARG A 108 7.21 -15.76 -2.74
N THR A 109 6.48 -15.27 -3.73
CA THR A 109 6.20 -16.00 -5.00
C THR A 109 7.33 -15.89 -6.02
N GLY A 110 8.34 -15.05 -5.76
CA GLY A 110 9.44 -14.78 -6.69
C GLY A 110 9.05 -13.87 -7.87
N SER A 111 7.86 -13.25 -7.82
CA SER A 111 7.37 -12.31 -8.85
C SER A 111 8.24 -11.06 -8.92
N VAL A 112 8.83 -10.64 -7.80
CA VAL A 112 9.83 -9.55 -7.73
C VAL A 112 11.05 -9.99 -6.95
N ARG A 113 12.21 -9.38 -7.27
CA ARG A 113 13.49 -9.61 -6.59
C ARG A 113 14.14 -8.27 -6.27
N PRO A 114 13.73 -7.58 -5.20
CA PRO A 114 14.27 -6.26 -4.88
C PRO A 114 15.73 -6.35 -4.45
N SER A 115 16.49 -5.26 -4.70
CA SER A 115 17.83 -5.08 -4.14
C SER A 115 17.79 -4.69 -2.67
N ARG A 116 16.76 -3.92 -2.28
CA ARG A 116 16.42 -3.51 -0.92
C ARG A 116 14.91 -3.51 -0.76
N LEU A 117 14.40 -3.89 0.39
CA LEU A 117 12.98 -3.96 0.71
C LEU A 117 12.66 -3.06 1.91
N VAL A 118 11.71 -2.15 1.75
CA VAL A 118 11.19 -1.33 2.84
C VAL A 118 9.73 -1.70 3.10
N LEU A 119 9.42 -2.08 4.32
CA LEU A 119 8.07 -2.40 4.77
C LEU A 119 7.64 -1.37 5.82
N MET A 120 6.69 -0.53 5.44
CA MET A 120 6.18 0.52 6.31
C MET A 120 4.85 0.10 6.91
N SER A 121 4.64 0.42 8.17
CA SER A 121 3.43 0.19 8.98
C SER A 121 2.40 -0.72 8.30
N ASN A 122 2.46 -2.01 8.55
CA ASN A 122 1.57 -2.99 7.95
C ASN A 122 1.29 -4.15 8.90
N ARG A 123 0.36 -5.00 8.52
CA ARG A 123 -0.06 -6.13 9.33
C ARG A 123 0.99 -7.24 9.44
N MET A 124 1.85 -7.40 8.44
CA MET A 124 2.84 -8.49 8.37
C MET A 124 2.21 -9.87 8.62
N HIS A 125 2.77 -10.63 9.57
CA HIS A 125 2.26 -11.96 9.97
C HIS A 125 1.08 -11.90 10.93
N ALA A 126 0.79 -10.73 11.54
CA ALA A 126 -0.23 -10.60 12.55
C ALA A 126 -1.65 -10.75 11.98
N ARG A 127 -2.58 -11.08 12.85
CA ARG A 127 -4.00 -11.04 12.55
C ARG A 127 -4.48 -9.58 12.62
N ALA A 128 -5.36 -9.17 11.70
CA ALA A 128 -6.00 -7.87 11.82
C ALA A 128 -6.72 -7.74 13.17
N GLU A 129 -6.31 -6.81 14.02
CA GLU A 129 -6.69 -6.79 15.44
C GLU A 129 -8.16 -6.47 15.69
N ARG A 130 -8.77 -5.56 14.92
CA ARG A 130 -10.15 -5.10 15.15
C ARG A 130 -11.19 -6.07 14.62
N ALA A 131 -11.64 -7.00 15.47
CA ALA A 131 -12.65 -8.00 15.11
C ALA A 131 -13.95 -7.39 14.54
N ARG A 132 -14.41 -6.26 15.11
CA ARG A 132 -15.60 -5.54 14.62
C ARG A 132 -15.40 -4.97 13.22
N LEU A 133 -14.22 -4.41 12.93
CA LEU A 133 -13.91 -3.88 11.61
C LEU A 133 -13.80 -5.00 10.57
N ARG A 134 -13.20 -6.14 10.94
CA ARG A 134 -13.20 -7.35 10.07
C ARG A 134 -14.59 -7.86 9.76
N ALA A 135 -15.48 -7.88 10.76
CA ALA A 135 -16.87 -8.29 10.56
C ALA A 135 -17.59 -7.31 9.62
N LEU A 136 -17.46 -6.01 9.85
CA LEU A 136 -18.04 -4.97 8.99
C LEU A 136 -17.57 -5.10 7.54
N TRP A 137 -16.27 -5.25 7.31
CA TRP A 137 -15.72 -5.47 5.97
C TRP A 137 -16.25 -6.74 5.30
N ARG A 138 -16.35 -7.82 6.05
CA ARG A 138 -16.90 -9.08 5.53
C ARG A 138 -18.37 -8.94 5.12
N GLU A 139 -19.18 -8.30 5.96
CA GLU A 139 -20.61 -8.12 5.68
C GLU A 139 -20.82 -7.11 4.53
N SER A 140 -20.08 -6.01 4.50
CA SER A 140 -20.14 -5.07 3.37
C SER A 140 -19.68 -5.70 2.05
N ALA A 141 -18.64 -6.54 2.08
CA ALA A 141 -18.20 -7.28 0.90
C ALA A 141 -19.21 -8.32 0.41
N ARG A 142 -19.96 -8.95 1.32
CA ARG A 142 -21.10 -9.86 0.99
C ARG A 142 -22.27 -9.06 0.42
N ALA A 143 -22.64 -7.97 1.08
CA ALA A 143 -23.71 -7.09 0.63
C ALA A 143 -23.43 -6.49 -0.76
N GLY A 144 -22.19 -6.06 -1.02
CA GLY A 144 -21.78 -5.56 -2.33
C GLY A 144 -21.77 -6.60 -3.45
N ALA A 145 -21.92 -7.89 -3.13
CA ALA A 145 -22.12 -8.94 -4.12
C ALA A 145 -23.58 -9.07 -4.58
N VAL A 146 -24.52 -8.43 -3.87
CA VAL A 146 -25.95 -8.45 -4.22
C VAL A 146 -26.21 -7.36 -5.26
N PRO A 147 -26.76 -7.69 -6.44
CA PRO A 147 -27.09 -6.71 -7.47
C PRO A 147 -28.00 -5.59 -6.94
N GLY A 148 -27.60 -4.33 -7.16
CA GLY A 148 -28.32 -3.15 -6.70
C GLY A 148 -27.92 -2.65 -5.32
N LEU A 149 -27.51 -3.51 -4.42
CA LEU A 149 -26.99 -3.13 -3.10
C LEU A 149 -25.55 -2.55 -3.21
N ASP A 150 -24.80 -2.99 -4.21
CA ASP A 150 -23.53 -2.43 -4.60
C ASP A 150 -23.62 -0.90 -4.85
N ARG A 151 -24.66 -0.46 -5.57
CA ARG A 151 -24.88 0.97 -5.82
C ARG A 151 -25.21 1.76 -4.56
N LEU A 152 -26.06 1.20 -3.69
CA LEU A 152 -26.40 1.85 -2.42
C LEU A 152 -25.16 2.02 -1.54
N LEU A 153 -24.30 1.01 -1.48
CA LEU A 153 -23.05 1.05 -0.68
C LEU A 153 -22.08 2.12 -1.18
N THR A 154 -22.03 2.41 -2.49
CA THR A 154 -21.17 3.49 -3.01
C THR A 154 -21.59 4.85 -2.50
N HIS A 155 -22.89 5.11 -2.32
CA HIS A 155 -23.38 6.39 -1.78
C HIS A 155 -23.05 6.53 -0.27
N LEU A 156 -22.82 5.42 0.45
CA LEU A 156 -22.41 5.45 1.85
C LEU A 156 -20.89 5.61 2.03
N ALA A 157 -20.10 5.36 0.98
CA ALA A 157 -18.64 5.44 1.06
C ALA A 157 -18.13 6.81 1.56
N PRO A 158 -18.60 7.98 1.10
CA PRO A 158 -18.17 9.28 1.59
C PRO A 158 -18.48 9.50 3.08
N VAL A 159 -19.52 8.85 3.62
CA VAL A 159 -19.87 8.91 5.04
C VAL A 159 -18.94 8.01 5.86
N LEU A 160 -18.67 6.81 5.35
CA LEU A 160 -17.80 5.84 6.01
C LEU A 160 -16.34 6.28 6.01
N PHE A 161 -15.89 6.94 4.94
CA PHE A 161 -14.53 7.44 4.74
C PHE A 161 -14.49 8.98 4.76
N SER A 162 -15.16 9.58 5.75
CA SER A 162 -15.22 11.03 5.86
C SER A 162 -13.83 11.64 6.11
N PRO A 163 -13.57 12.89 5.66
CA PRO A 163 -12.33 13.62 5.91
C PRO A 163 -11.92 13.65 7.39
N ALA A 164 -12.90 13.79 8.30
CA ALA A 164 -12.66 13.75 9.75
C ALA A 164 -12.12 12.40 10.24
N ARG A 165 -12.46 11.28 9.57
CA ARG A 165 -11.87 9.97 9.85
C ARG A 165 -10.47 9.85 9.26
N GLY A 166 -10.24 10.43 8.07
CA GLY A 166 -8.91 10.51 7.46
C GLY A 166 -7.91 11.26 8.34
N MET A 167 -8.32 12.38 8.93
CA MET A 167 -7.45 13.12 9.86
C MET A 167 -7.01 12.31 11.08
N ARG A 168 -7.79 11.31 11.50
CA ARG A 168 -7.42 10.43 12.63
C ARG A 168 -6.30 9.44 12.26
N LEU A 169 -5.97 9.29 10.99
CA LEU A 169 -4.83 8.50 10.53
C LEU A 169 -3.51 9.28 10.61
N SER A 170 -3.59 10.62 10.69
CA SER A 170 -2.46 11.51 10.96
C SER A 170 -2.38 11.81 12.46
N ALA A 171 -1.21 11.61 13.07
CA ALA A 171 -0.97 11.95 14.49
C ALA A 171 -0.91 13.47 14.72
N ARG A 172 -0.60 14.22 13.65
CA ARG A 172 -0.48 15.69 13.67
C ARG A 172 -1.76 16.40 13.25
N ALA A 173 -2.85 15.65 12.98
CA ALA A 173 -4.12 16.17 12.47
C ALA A 173 -3.92 17.07 11.21
N ASN A 174 -3.04 16.65 10.30
CA ASN A 174 -2.68 17.40 9.10
C ASN A 174 -3.93 17.59 8.21
N PRO A 175 -4.33 18.84 7.87
CA PRO A 175 -5.49 19.10 7.02
C PRO A 175 -5.37 18.48 5.61
N GLU A 176 -4.15 18.41 5.06
CA GLU A 176 -3.90 17.79 3.74
C GLU A 176 -4.18 16.29 3.75
N ALA A 177 -4.07 15.62 4.91
CA ALA A 177 -4.48 14.24 5.07
C ALA A 177 -5.99 14.04 4.86
N ALA A 178 -6.81 15.04 5.22
CA ALA A 178 -8.24 15.03 4.95
C ALA A 178 -8.53 15.14 3.44
N ASP A 179 -7.75 15.94 2.72
CA ASP A 179 -7.86 16.09 1.28
C ASP A 179 -7.41 14.83 0.54
N LEU A 180 -6.36 14.16 1.01
CA LEU A 180 -5.94 12.86 0.50
C LEU A 180 -7.09 11.84 0.55
N VAL A 181 -7.75 11.71 1.71
CA VAL A 181 -8.87 10.77 1.88
C VAL A 181 -10.08 11.19 1.04
N ARG A 182 -10.40 12.49 0.97
CA ARG A 182 -11.48 13.00 0.10
C ARG A 182 -11.24 12.63 -1.36
N HIS A 183 -10.02 12.78 -1.84
CA HIS A 183 -9.62 12.46 -3.22
C HIS A 183 -9.74 10.97 -3.53
N ALA A 184 -9.29 10.12 -2.60
CA ALA A 184 -9.32 8.67 -2.77
C ALA A 184 -10.74 8.11 -2.96
N PHE A 185 -11.77 8.83 -2.50
CA PHE A 185 -13.16 8.40 -2.58
C PHE A 185 -14.04 9.28 -3.46
N ALA A 186 -13.47 10.25 -4.20
CA ALA A 186 -14.23 11.19 -5.01
C ALA A 186 -15.06 10.50 -6.10
N ASP A 187 -14.52 9.47 -6.74
CA ASP A 187 -15.12 8.77 -7.87
C ASP A 187 -15.95 7.54 -7.48
N VAL A 188 -16.04 7.23 -6.18
CA VAL A 188 -16.78 6.05 -5.68
C VAL A 188 -18.30 6.20 -5.80
N PRO A 189 -18.92 7.36 -5.49
CA PRO A 189 -20.36 7.51 -5.57
C PRO A 189 -20.90 7.25 -6.96
N GLY A 190 -21.83 6.31 -7.08
CA GLY A 190 -22.49 5.98 -8.36
C GLY A 190 -21.72 5.04 -9.28
N ASN A 191 -20.43 4.74 -9.00
CA ASN A 191 -19.62 3.83 -9.80
C ASN A 191 -19.84 2.36 -9.37
N ALA A 192 -20.81 1.69 -10.00
CA ALA A 192 -21.13 0.30 -9.69
C ALA A 192 -20.01 -0.70 -10.05
N ASN A 193 -19.18 -0.39 -11.06
CA ASN A 193 -18.05 -1.25 -11.41
C ASN A 193 -16.98 -1.21 -10.32
N LEU A 194 -16.65 -0.03 -9.85
CA LEU A 194 -15.73 0.19 -8.74
C LEU A 194 -16.22 -0.54 -7.47
N ALA A 195 -17.50 -0.43 -7.14
CA ALA A 195 -18.09 -1.13 -5.99
C ALA A 195 -17.97 -2.65 -6.09
N ARG A 196 -18.22 -3.23 -7.28
CA ARG A 196 -18.08 -4.68 -7.51
C ARG A 196 -16.63 -5.13 -7.39
N SER A 197 -15.71 -4.37 -7.96
CA SER A 197 -14.27 -4.63 -7.90
C SER A 197 -13.77 -4.58 -6.45
N TRP A 198 -14.15 -3.55 -5.69
CA TRP A 198 -13.84 -3.45 -4.26
C TRP A 198 -14.43 -4.59 -3.43
N SER A 199 -15.68 -4.96 -3.69
CA SER A 199 -16.32 -6.08 -2.99
C SER A 199 -15.59 -7.40 -3.29
N LYS A 200 -15.13 -7.60 -4.52
CA LYS A 200 -14.36 -8.77 -4.93
C LYS A 200 -12.99 -8.78 -4.25
N CYS A 201 -12.27 -7.67 -4.29
CA CYS A 201 -10.99 -7.48 -3.61
C CYS A 201 -11.12 -7.75 -2.10
N ALA A 202 -12.12 -7.15 -1.45
CA ALA A 202 -12.37 -7.33 -0.02
C ALA A 202 -12.70 -8.77 0.37
N ARG A 203 -13.29 -9.57 -0.51
CA ARG A 203 -13.51 -11.02 -0.28
C ARG A 203 -12.24 -11.84 -0.47
N ALA A 204 -11.42 -11.48 -1.45
CA ALA A 204 -10.21 -12.21 -1.80
C ALA A 204 -9.03 -11.88 -0.86
N TRP A 205 -9.05 -10.71 -0.21
CA TRP A 205 -7.93 -10.27 0.64
C TRP A 205 -7.82 -11.11 1.91
N PRO A 206 -6.63 -11.61 2.26
CA PRO A 206 -6.41 -12.40 3.48
C PRO A 206 -6.73 -11.59 4.74
N ARG A 207 -7.47 -12.18 5.67
CA ARG A 207 -7.87 -11.52 6.94
C ARG A 207 -7.39 -12.25 8.18
N GLY A 208 -6.99 -13.49 7.99
CA GLY A 208 -6.44 -14.33 9.05
C GLY A 208 -5.00 -13.93 9.38
N GLN A 209 -4.45 -14.59 10.38
CA GLN A 209 -3.03 -14.55 10.63
C GLN A 209 -2.28 -15.09 9.42
N GLN A 210 -1.21 -14.41 9.02
CA GLN A 210 -0.35 -14.84 7.92
C GLN A 210 0.90 -15.55 8.46
N ALA A 211 0.68 -16.61 9.23
CA ALA A 211 1.75 -17.34 9.91
C ALA A 211 2.87 -17.83 8.96
N HIS A 212 2.52 -18.10 7.70
CA HIS A 212 3.49 -18.48 6.66
C HIS A 212 4.56 -17.41 6.39
N LEU A 213 4.33 -16.15 6.76
CA LEU A 213 5.32 -15.10 6.65
C LEU A 213 6.44 -15.26 7.70
N LEU A 214 6.17 -15.89 8.85
CA LEU A 214 7.20 -16.20 9.84
C LEU A 214 8.27 -17.13 9.25
N ASP A 215 7.88 -18.05 8.35
CA ASP A 215 8.81 -18.93 7.64
C ASP A 215 9.51 -18.21 6.46
N LEU A 216 8.95 -17.10 5.99
CA LEU A 216 9.53 -16.28 4.92
C LEU A 216 10.66 -15.40 5.43
N TYR A 217 10.50 -14.73 6.58
CA TYR A 217 11.45 -13.72 7.06
C TYR A 217 12.89 -14.22 7.14
N PRO A 218 13.20 -15.42 7.68
CA PRO A 218 14.57 -15.95 7.71
C PRO A 218 15.17 -16.23 6.33
N ARG A 219 14.35 -16.26 5.28
CA ARG A 219 14.76 -16.55 3.89
C ARG A 219 14.96 -15.31 3.05
N LEU A 220 14.67 -14.12 3.57
CA LEU A 220 14.87 -12.87 2.86
C LEU A 220 16.37 -12.56 2.76
N GLN A 221 16.90 -12.60 1.54
CA GLN A 221 18.34 -12.46 1.27
C GLN A 221 18.77 -11.01 0.99
N MET A 222 17.81 -10.09 0.88
CA MET A 222 18.07 -8.66 0.69
C MET A 222 18.00 -7.93 2.02
N PRO A 223 18.66 -6.77 2.16
CA PRO A 223 18.45 -5.88 3.31
C PRO A 223 16.98 -5.46 3.41
N VAL A 224 16.42 -5.49 4.62
CA VAL A 224 15.03 -5.12 4.92
C VAL A 224 14.98 -4.01 5.95
N LEU A 225 14.32 -2.91 5.62
CA LEU A 225 13.95 -1.87 6.57
C LEU A 225 12.49 -2.03 6.98
N LEU A 226 12.24 -2.11 8.28
CA LEU A 226 10.93 -1.95 8.89
C LEU A 226 10.83 -0.49 9.36
N LEU A 227 9.90 0.28 8.77
CA LEU A 227 9.73 1.69 9.11
C LEU A 227 8.34 1.92 9.68
N TRP A 228 8.28 2.22 10.97
CA TRP A 228 7.05 2.34 11.74
C TRP A 228 6.84 3.76 12.26
N ALA A 229 5.63 4.05 12.70
CA ALA A 229 5.26 5.28 13.40
C ALA A 229 4.91 4.97 14.85
N ASP A 230 5.34 5.80 15.79
CA ASP A 230 5.10 5.60 17.24
C ASP A 230 3.63 5.76 17.65
N ARG A 231 2.85 6.52 16.85
CA ARG A 231 1.42 6.80 17.10
C ARG A 231 0.51 6.17 16.06
N ASP A 232 0.96 5.10 15.41
CA ASP A 232 0.14 4.39 14.42
C ASP A 232 -1.10 3.76 15.11
N PRO A 233 -2.34 4.17 14.73
CA PRO A 233 -3.55 3.63 15.34
C PRO A 233 -3.92 2.25 14.79
N MET A 234 -3.24 1.77 13.73
CA MET A 234 -3.57 0.55 13.00
C MET A 234 -2.62 -0.60 13.32
N TYR A 235 -1.31 -0.33 13.37
CA TYR A 235 -0.28 -1.35 13.43
C TYR A 235 0.68 -1.13 14.59
N PRO A 236 0.51 -1.87 15.70
CA PRO A 236 1.40 -1.79 16.86
C PRO A 236 2.86 -2.12 16.50
N LEU A 237 3.80 -1.40 17.10
CA LEU A 237 5.24 -1.55 16.86
C LEU A 237 5.75 -2.98 17.12
N ARG A 238 5.16 -3.69 18.10
CA ARG A 238 5.52 -5.09 18.42
C ARG A 238 5.49 -6.02 17.20
N ILE A 239 4.64 -5.73 16.19
CA ILE A 239 4.57 -6.54 14.96
C ILE A 239 5.89 -6.43 14.18
N ALA A 240 6.46 -5.22 14.11
CA ALA A 240 7.75 -5.01 13.48
C ALA A 240 8.90 -5.63 14.31
N GLU A 241 8.85 -5.53 15.62
CA GLU A 241 9.85 -6.12 16.53
C GLU A 241 9.89 -7.65 16.43
N GLU A 242 8.71 -8.30 16.39
CA GLU A 242 8.59 -9.74 16.18
C GLU A 242 9.18 -10.18 14.82
N ALA A 243 8.94 -9.42 13.76
CA ALA A 243 9.48 -9.71 12.43
C ALA A 243 10.99 -9.43 12.38
N LEU A 244 11.47 -8.34 12.99
CA LEU A 244 12.89 -7.98 13.04
C LEU A 244 13.74 -9.12 13.63
N ALA A 245 13.25 -9.78 14.67
CA ALA A 245 13.95 -10.88 15.31
C ALA A 245 14.19 -12.09 14.38
N LEU A 246 13.48 -12.17 13.25
CA LEU A 246 13.56 -13.26 12.28
C LEU A 246 14.30 -12.87 10.99
N LEU A 247 14.55 -11.57 10.77
CA LEU A 247 15.19 -11.07 9.55
C LEU A 247 16.71 -11.20 9.63
N PRO A 248 17.39 -11.85 8.65
CA PRO A 248 18.86 -11.98 8.64
C PRO A 248 19.60 -10.64 8.54
N ASP A 249 19.07 -9.72 7.71
CA ASP A 249 19.60 -8.36 7.51
C ASP A 249 18.44 -7.37 7.64
N GLY A 250 17.95 -7.23 8.88
CA GLY A 250 16.81 -6.38 9.23
C GLY A 250 17.23 -5.13 9.98
N GLN A 251 16.57 -4.01 9.70
CA GLN A 251 16.66 -2.78 10.46
C GLN A 251 15.26 -2.31 10.83
N LEU A 252 15.11 -1.74 12.03
CA LEU A 252 13.88 -1.07 12.46
C LEU A 252 14.15 0.41 12.70
N ARG A 253 13.30 1.25 12.14
CA ARG A 253 13.26 2.69 12.40
C ARG A 253 11.85 3.10 12.77
N VAL A 254 11.73 4.04 13.68
CA VAL A 254 10.44 4.55 14.17
C VAL A 254 10.43 6.06 13.97
N LEU A 255 9.43 6.55 13.25
CA LEU A 255 9.18 7.98 13.10
C LEU A 255 8.41 8.47 14.32
N GLU A 256 9.01 9.38 15.06
CA GLU A 256 8.43 9.96 16.29
C GLU A 256 7.31 10.95 15.96
N SER A 257 6.26 10.94 16.77
CA SER A 257 5.09 11.80 16.61
C SER A 257 4.41 11.68 15.25
N ALA A 258 4.54 10.52 14.58
CA ALA A 258 3.89 10.19 13.34
C ALA A 258 2.80 9.13 13.55
N GLY A 259 1.75 9.19 12.76
CA GLY A 259 0.67 8.21 12.69
C GLY A 259 0.77 7.33 11.45
N PHE A 260 -0.37 6.77 11.04
CA PHE A 260 -0.44 5.91 9.86
C PHE A 260 0.03 6.63 8.58
N LEU A 261 -0.31 7.90 8.38
CA LEU A 261 0.07 8.68 7.20
C LEU A 261 1.48 9.28 7.35
N LEU A 262 2.50 8.42 7.34
CA LEU A 262 3.91 8.77 7.56
C LEU A 262 4.39 9.97 6.73
N ALA A 263 4.07 10.01 5.44
CA ALA A 263 4.51 11.07 4.53
C ALA A 263 3.85 12.42 4.79
N TYR A 264 2.67 12.43 5.42
CA TYR A 264 1.96 13.65 5.81
C TYR A 264 2.36 14.14 7.20
N ASP A 265 2.74 13.22 8.08
CA ASP A 265 3.14 13.57 9.43
C ASP A 265 4.62 13.97 9.52
N ASP A 266 5.50 13.25 8.86
CA ASP A 266 6.94 13.54 8.84
C ASP A 266 7.58 13.24 7.47
N PRO A 267 7.31 14.07 6.44
CA PRO A 267 7.84 13.85 5.10
C PRO A 267 9.38 13.90 5.05
N VAL A 268 9.99 14.75 5.86
CA VAL A 268 11.45 14.90 5.93
C VAL A 268 12.09 13.71 6.61
N GLY A 269 11.54 13.26 7.73
CA GLY A 269 12.00 12.07 8.43
C GLY A 269 11.85 10.82 7.57
N LEU A 270 10.70 10.66 6.92
CA LEU A 270 10.48 9.56 5.98
C LEU A 270 11.53 9.54 4.86
N ALA A 271 11.74 10.69 4.20
CA ALA A 271 12.72 10.80 3.12
C ALA A 271 14.14 10.52 3.62
N ARG A 272 14.53 11.04 4.78
CA ARG A 272 15.83 10.80 5.42
C ARG A 272 16.08 9.31 5.64
N GLU A 273 15.12 8.57 6.24
CA GLU A 273 15.27 7.15 6.51
C GLU A 273 15.35 6.33 5.22
N LEU A 274 14.53 6.67 4.21
CA LEU A 274 14.60 6.02 2.90
C LEU A 274 15.92 6.30 2.18
N VAL A 275 16.44 7.54 2.21
CA VAL A 275 17.74 7.87 1.63
C VAL A 275 18.87 7.15 2.35
N ALA A 276 18.85 7.11 3.68
CA ALA A 276 19.89 6.44 4.47
C ALA A 276 19.94 4.93 4.21
N PHE A 277 18.79 4.30 4.00
CA PHE A 277 18.72 2.86 3.76
C PHE A 277 18.92 2.48 2.30
N CYS A 278 18.38 3.24 1.36
CA CYS A 278 18.38 2.92 -0.07
C CYS A 278 19.60 3.51 -0.83
N GLY A 279 20.23 4.54 -0.31
CA GLY A 279 21.36 5.27 -0.92
C GLY A 279 22.73 4.61 -0.86
#